data_9619b8f05366133d2202a2a115c1181b
#
_entry.id   9619b8f05366133d2202a2a115c1181b
#
_cell.length_a   1.000
_cell.length_b   1.000
_cell.length_c   1.000
_cell.angle_alpha   90.00
_cell.angle_beta   90.00
_cell.angle_gamma   90.00
#
_symmetry.space_group_name_H-M   'P 1'
#
loop_
_entity.id
_entity.type
_entity.pdbx_description
1 polymer ?
#
loop_
_entity_poly.entity_id
_entity_poly.type
_entity_poly.pdbx_seq_one_letter_code
_entity_poly.pdbx_strand_id
1 'polypeptide(L)'
;MDIYSTYFMLAAVREVPLEQSFFKNRYFPTDNAMDIFGTSRVLADYKEETQKRAPFVLPRIGSIPGTRDGFSTAELEPANIAVSMPLTLDQLQNRGFGESLLSQATPAERERHFLVSDLAELSARISRSEELLAVNTILNNGTTMRHRTDRADVYEDIGVQFYNGTNNPTQFTPSAKWTHSTYADGKWTPGSWYDDICAMIHELTQSGRPAREIVVAQDVGDFLMEDGWILAMLDNRRAEMGRINPTELTEFVYQIGSFNFKGRVMPILVSDGTYVGDSGSDVAYVPDGTVIVIAPNVGRGLYGAVTQMETDGHFHTCLLYTSPS
;
A
#
# COMPACT_ATOMS: atom_id res chain seq x y z
N MET A 1 22.42 -11.95 30.57
CA MET A 1 22.31 -11.65 29.14
C MET A 1 21.70 -10.26 29.06
N ASP A 2 22.35 -9.33 28.43
CA ASP A 2 21.88 -7.94 28.40
C ASP A 2 20.65 -7.85 27.48
N ILE A 3 19.50 -7.46 28.05
CA ILE A 3 18.20 -7.38 27.38
C ILE A 3 18.23 -6.28 26.27
N TYR A 4 19.09 -5.27 26.45
CA TYR A 4 19.27 -4.19 25.50
C TYR A 4 20.34 -4.48 24.42
N SER A 5 20.86 -5.71 24.37
CA SER A 5 21.76 -6.07 23.29
C SER A 5 21.01 -6.07 21.95
N THR A 6 21.60 -5.51 20.92
CA THR A 6 21.03 -5.43 19.56
C THR A 6 20.58 -6.83 19.08
N TYR A 7 21.34 -7.86 19.42
CA TYR A 7 20.99 -9.24 19.06
C TYR A 7 19.69 -9.73 19.71
N PHE A 8 19.47 -9.42 20.99
CA PHE A 8 18.24 -9.81 21.70
C PHE A 8 17.03 -9.03 21.16
N MET A 9 17.18 -7.73 20.92
CA MET A 9 16.11 -6.91 20.37
C MET A 9 15.74 -7.35 18.95
N LEU A 10 16.72 -7.64 18.09
CA LEU A 10 16.46 -8.18 16.76
C LEU A 10 15.77 -9.55 16.79
N ALA A 11 16.14 -10.42 17.73
CA ALA A 11 15.47 -11.70 17.90
C ALA A 11 14.02 -11.53 18.37
N ALA A 12 13.76 -10.59 19.29
CA ALA A 12 12.42 -10.27 19.75
C ALA A 12 11.53 -9.71 18.64
N VAL A 13 12.05 -8.80 17.81
CA VAL A 13 11.32 -8.24 16.65
C VAL A 13 10.93 -9.33 15.64
N ARG A 14 11.78 -10.34 15.44
CA ARG A 14 11.47 -11.46 14.53
C ARG A 14 10.33 -12.36 15.01
N GLU A 15 10.09 -12.43 16.31
CA GLU A 15 9.01 -13.22 16.90
C GLU A 15 7.67 -12.46 16.94
N VAL A 16 7.70 -11.14 16.69
CA VAL A 16 6.49 -10.31 16.65
C VAL A 16 5.76 -10.56 15.34
N PRO A 17 4.46 -10.92 15.37
CA PRO A 17 3.66 -10.97 14.17
C PRO A 17 3.57 -9.57 13.54
N LEU A 18 4.07 -9.44 12.32
CA LEU A 18 3.98 -8.18 11.57
C LEU A 18 2.55 -7.96 11.12
N GLU A 19 2.06 -6.74 11.29
CA GLU A 19 0.79 -6.32 10.69
C GLU A 19 0.87 -6.46 9.17
N GLN A 20 -0.14 -7.08 8.57
CA GLN A 20 -0.12 -7.37 7.14
C GLN A 20 -0.43 -6.09 6.34
N SER A 21 0.57 -5.52 5.71
CA SER A 21 0.42 -4.41 4.77
C SER A 21 -0.03 -4.96 3.42
N PHE A 22 -1.22 -4.55 2.97
CA PHE A 22 -1.78 -5.01 1.70
C PHE A 22 -1.24 -4.22 0.51
N PHE A 23 -1.40 -2.87 0.53
CA PHE A 23 -1.03 -2.01 -0.59
C PHE A 23 0.47 -2.01 -0.85
N LYS A 24 1.28 -1.91 0.21
CA LYS A 24 2.74 -1.99 0.11
C LYS A 24 3.18 -3.29 -0.53
N ASN A 25 2.77 -4.44 0.02
CA ASN A 25 3.27 -5.73 -0.41
C ASN A 25 2.78 -6.13 -1.81
N ARG A 26 1.56 -5.72 -2.18
CA ARG A 26 0.95 -6.08 -3.45
C ARG A 26 1.35 -5.18 -4.61
N TYR A 27 1.45 -3.88 -4.36
CA TYR A 27 1.71 -2.89 -5.42
C TYR A 27 3.15 -2.39 -5.46
N PHE A 28 3.84 -2.39 -4.31
CA PHE A 28 5.21 -1.93 -4.17
C PHE A 28 6.10 -2.98 -3.48
N PRO A 29 6.21 -4.19 -4.04
CA PRO A 29 7.08 -5.20 -3.46
C PRO A 29 8.53 -4.70 -3.41
N THR A 30 9.27 -5.12 -2.39
CA THR A 30 10.68 -4.78 -2.19
C THR A 30 11.55 -6.00 -2.49
N ASP A 31 12.54 -5.83 -3.35
CA ASP A 31 13.60 -6.83 -3.55
C ASP A 31 14.80 -6.47 -2.69
N ASN A 32 15.07 -7.27 -1.67
CA ASN A 32 16.14 -7.04 -0.71
C ASN A 32 17.54 -6.93 -1.36
N ALA A 33 17.73 -7.48 -2.55
CA ALA A 33 19.01 -7.43 -3.26
C ALA A 33 19.20 -6.15 -4.07
N MET A 34 18.10 -5.51 -4.53
CA MET A 34 18.17 -4.40 -5.48
C MET A 34 17.59 -3.09 -4.94
N ASP A 35 16.66 -3.16 -4.00
CA ASP A 35 15.86 -2.01 -3.57
C ASP A 35 16.31 -1.43 -2.22
N ILE A 36 17.35 -2.01 -1.60
CA ILE A 36 17.95 -1.53 -0.35
C ILE A 36 19.32 -0.90 -0.64
N PHE A 37 19.41 0.39 -0.41
CA PHE A 37 20.60 1.20 -0.72
C PHE A 37 21.44 1.43 0.53
N GLY A 38 22.75 1.32 0.41
CA GLY A 38 23.71 1.64 1.48
C GLY A 38 23.96 3.14 1.68
N THR A 39 23.15 4.00 1.03
CA THR A 39 23.25 5.46 1.10
C THR A 39 21.91 6.05 1.55
N SER A 40 21.93 7.24 2.12
CA SER A 40 20.72 7.98 2.51
C SER A 40 19.87 8.44 1.31
N ARG A 41 20.48 8.51 0.12
CA ARG A 41 19.79 8.88 -1.12
C ARG A 41 19.66 7.68 -2.03
N VAL A 42 18.51 7.56 -2.64
CA VAL A 42 18.11 6.46 -3.50
C VAL A 42 18.01 6.96 -4.93
N LEU A 43 18.61 6.24 -5.86
CA LEU A 43 18.51 6.50 -7.29
C LEU A 43 17.39 5.62 -7.86
N ALA A 44 16.38 6.26 -8.43
CA ALA A 44 15.30 5.57 -9.11
C ALA A 44 15.39 5.84 -10.62
N ASP A 45 15.59 4.78 -11.39
CA ASP A 45 15.56 4.85 -12.85
C ASP A 45 14.13 4.58 -13.34
N TYR A 46 13.62 5.47 -14.18
CA TYR A 46 12.32 5.27 -14.81
C TYR A 46 12.42 5.45 -16.31
N LYS A 47 11.64 4.63 -17.01
CA LYS A 47 11.57 4.62 -18.46
C LYS A 47 10.12 4.56 -18.89
N GLU A 48 9.75 5.47 -19.79
CA GLU A 48 8.47 5.35 -20.47
C GLU A 48 8.53 4.19 -21.47
N GLU A 49 7.65 3.22 -21.28
CA GLU A 49 7.54 2.10 -22.19
C GLU A 49 6.69 2.50 -23.40
N THR A 50 7.35 2.64 -24.55
CA THR A 50 6.67 2.90 -25.81
C THR A 50 6.37 1.59 -26.52
N GLN A 51 5.08 1.36 -26.88
CA GLN A 51 4.65 0.15 -27.59
C GLN A 51 5.04 0.21 -29.07
N LYS A 52 6.35 0.37 -29.37
CA LYS A 52 6.85 0.41 -30.74
C LYS A 52 6.81 -0.97 -31.37
N ARG A 53 6.21 -1.10 -32.52
CA ARG A 53 6.22 -2.32 -33.31
C ARG A 53 7.42 -2.36 -34.25
N ALA A 54 7.93 -3.57 -34.57
CA ALA A 54 8.92 -3.73 -35.62
C ALA A 54 8.29 -3.40 -37.00
N PRO A 55 8.99 -2.64 -37.87
CA PRO A 55 8.53 -2.38 -39.22
C PRO A 55 8.62 -3.65 -40.10
N PHE A 56 7.66 -3.81 -41.01
CA PHE A 56 7.78 -4.82 -42.05
C PHE A 56 8.76 -4.35 -43.11
N VAL A 57 9.71 -5.20 -43.49
CA VAL A 57 10.71 -4.92 -44.53
C VAL A 57 10.54 -5.87 -45.71
N LEU A 58 10.83 -5.38 -46.92
CA LEU A 58 10.81 -6.24 -48.10
C LEU A 58 11.93 -7.30 -48.05
N PRO A 59 11.71 -8.51 -48.60
CA PRO A 59 12.78 -9.47 -48.76
C PRO A 59 13.95 -8.84 -49.52
N ARG A 60 15.17 -9.00 -49.05
CA ARG A 60 16.43 -8.40 -49.56
C ARG A 60 16.76 -6.98 -49.05
N ILE A 61 15.90 -6.32 -48.30
CA ILE A 61 16.24 -5.12 -47.55
C ILE A 61 16.65 -5.58 -46.15
N GLY A 62 17.83 -5.17 -45.71
CA GLY A 62 18.32 -5.49 -44.38
C GLY A 62 17.44 -4.93 -43.26
N SER A 63 17.74 -5.28 -42.03
CA SER A 63 17.00 -4.74 -40.85
C SER A 63 17.08 -3.20 -40.78
N ILE A 64 15.97 -2.58 -40.46
CA ILE A 64 15.95 -1.14 -40.18
C ILE A 64 16.42 -0.94 -38.73
N PRO A 65 17.44 -0.08 -38.50
CA PRO A 65 17.93 0.16 -37.15
C PRO A 65 16.86 0.85 -36.31
N GLY A 66 16.51 0.26 -35.18
CA GLY A 66 15.62 0.85 -34.19
C GLY A 66 16.39 1.77 -33.23
N THR A 67 15.76 2.85 -32.80
CA THR A 67 16.29 3.71 -31.73
C THR A 67 15.92 3.14 -30.37
N ARG A 68 16.85 3.18 -29.42
CA ARG A 68 16.59 2.83 -28.02
C ARG A 68 15.86 4.00 -27.36
N ASP A 69 14.86 3.68 -26.55
CA ASP A 69 14.23 4.69 -25.70
C ASP A 69 15.18 5.12 -24.59
N GLY A 70 15.21 6.42 -24.30
CA GLY A 70 15.96 6.93 -23.17
C GLY A 70 15.32 6.53 -21.84
N PHE A 71 16.08 6.68 -20.76
CA PHE A 71 15.58 6.60 -19.40
C PHE A 71 15.98 7.86 -18.66
N SER A 72 15.27 8.15 -17.58
CA SER A 72 15.57 9.25 -16.69
C SER A 72 15.87 8.66 -15.31
N THR A 73 16.84 9.25 -14.62
CA THR A 73 17.19 8.89 -13.25
C THR A 73 16.76 10.02 -12.34
N ALA A 74 15.97 9.72 -11.32
CA ALA A 74 15.64 10.65 -10.26
C ALA A 74 16.38 10.25 -8.98
N GLU A 75 16.95 11.24 -8.30
CA GLU A 75 17.51 11.09 -6.96
C GLU A 75 16.40 11.43 -5.97
N LEU A 76 16.09 10.49 -5.10
CA LEU A 76 15.05 10.61 -4.09
C LEU A 76 15.67 10.50 -2.70
N GLU A 77 15.22 11.34 -1.79
CA GLU A 77 15.53 11.22 -0.37
C GLU A 77 14.34 10.57 0.33
N PRO A 78 14.48 9.32 0.81
CA PRO A 78 13.40 8.59 1.46
C PRO A 78 12.96 9.28 2.76
N ALA A 79 11.67 9.17 3.08
CA ALA A 79 11.15 9.62 4.37
C ALA A 79 11.81 8.84 5.51
N ASN A 80 12.26 9.55 6.53
CA ASN A 80 12.73 8.92 7.74
C ASN A 80 11.57 8.73 8.72
N ILE A 81 11.18 7.48 8.94
CA ILE A 81 10.15 7.12 9.91
C ILE A 81 10.86 6.64 11.17
N ALA A 82 10.73 7.39 12.25
CA ALA A 82 11.32 7.06 13.54
C ALA A 82 10.29 7.24 14.66
N VAL A 83 10.17 6.22 15.49
CA VAL A 83 9.29 6.24 16.67
C VAL A 83 9.99 5.57 17.83
N SER A 84 9.85 6.10 19.04
CA SER A 84 10.44 5.54 20.26
C SER A 84 9.43 5.55 21.40
N MET A 85 9.51 4.53 22.25
CA MET A 85 8.74 4.44 23.49
C MET A 85 9.71 4.41 24.68
N PRO A 86 9.78 5.48 25.48
CA PRO A 86 10.64 5.49 26.68
C PRO A 86 9.99 4.66 27.80
N LEU A 87 10.73 3.73 28.37
CA LEU A 87 10.31 2.98 29.55
C LEU A 87 10.70 3.75 30.82
N THR A 88 9.74 3.98 31.72
CA THR A 88 9.96 4.71 32.96
C THR A 88 9.99 3.77 34.17
N LEU A 89 10.70 4.18 35.24
CA LEU A 89 10.76 3.40 36.49
C LEU A 89 9.38 3.21 37.11
N ASP A 90 8.49 4.19 36.99
CA ASP A 90 7.12 4.10 37.52
C ASP A 90 6.31 2.98 36.84
N GLN A 91 6.51 2.79 35.55
CA GLN A 91 5.88 1.69 34.78
C GLN A 91 6.37 0.32 35.26
N LEU A 92 7.64 0.20 35.63
CA LEU A 92 8.20 -1.06 36.16
C LEU A 92 7.73 -1.37 37.59
N GLN A 93 7.42 -0.35 38.38
CA GLN A 93 6.91 -0.50 39.73
C GLN A 93 5.42 -0.84 39.78
N ASN A 94 4.67 -0.37 38.78
CA ASN A 94 3.24 -0.61 38.66
C ASN A 94 2.96 -1.90 37.90
N ARG A 95 1.79 -2.49 38.16
CA ARG A 95 1.31 -3.66 37.47
C ARG A 95 1.09 -3.38 35.99
N GLY A 96 1.63 -4.18 35.10
CA GLY A 96 1.41 -4.09 33.66
C GLY A 96 0.03 -4.58 33.24
N PHE A 97 -0.39 -4.17 32.03
CA PHE A 97 -1.63 -4.68 31.42
C PHE A 97 -1.56 -6.21 31.23
N GLY A 98 -2.62 -6.92 31.58
CA GLY A 98 -2.68 -8.38 31.47
C GLY A 98 -2.00 -9.14 32.63
N GLU A 99 -1.29 -8.47 33.53
CA GLU A 99 -0.66 -9.09 34.69
C GLU A 99 -1.72 -9.46 35.76
N SER A 100 -1.63 -10.63 36.35
CA SER A 100 -2.53 -11.07 37.43
C SER A 100 -2.51 -10.12 38.62
N LEU A 101 -3.66 -9.94 39.32
CA LEU A 101 -3.76 -9.11 40.51
C LEU A 101 -2.83 -9.52 41.64
N LEU A 102 -2.46 -10.82 41.73
CA LEU A 102 -1.58 -11.40 42.73
C LEU A 102 -0.24 -11.81 42.11
N SER A 103 0.16 -11.16 41.00
CA SER A 103 1.42 -11.42 40.34
C SER A 103 2.60 -11.12 41.28
N GLN A 104 3.57 -12.04 41.32
CA GLN A 104 4.85 -11.85 41.99
C GLN A 104 5.97 -11.53 40.98
N ALA A 105 5.59 -11.02 39.78
CA ALA A 105 6.55 -10.68 38.75
C ALA A 105 7.57 -9.64 39.24
N THR A 106 8.82 -9.95 39.00
CA THR A 106 9.92 -9.04 39.31
C THR A 106 9.98 -7.85 38.35
N PRO A 107 10.58 -6.71 38.72
CA PRO A 107 10.76 -5.60 37.80
C PRO A 107 11.46 -5.97 36.46
N ALA A 108 12.42 -6.91 36.55
CA ALA A 108 13.13 -7.40 35.34
C ALA A 108 12.24 -8.24 34.42
N GLU A 109 11.27 -8.98 34.96
CA GLU A 109 10.30 -9.71 34.13
C GLU A 109 9.29 -8.75 33.48
N ARG A 110 8.87 -7.72 34.20
CA ARG A 110 8.02 -6.65 33.64
C ARG A 110 8.74 -5.89 32.53
N GLU A 111 9.99 -5.52 32.76
CA GLU A 111 10.84 -4.86 31.74
C GLU A 111 10.90 -5.67 30.44
N ARG A 112 11.11 -6.98 30.56
CA ARG A 112 11.12 -7.88 29.40
C ARG A 112 9.78 -7.93 28.67
N HIS A 113 8.69 -8.00 29.42
CA HIS A 113 7.33 -8.00 28.84
C HIS A 113 7.02 -6.68 28.13
N PHE A 114 7.34 -5.55 28.76
CA PHE A 114 7.15 -4.24 28.14
C PHE A 114 8.01 -4.08 26.88
N LEU A 115 9.28 -4.50 26.91
CA LEU A 115 10.16 -4.40 25.75
C LEU A 115 9.60 -5.14 24.54
N VAL A 116 9.10 -6.37 24.71
CA VAL A 116 8.50 -7.15 23.62
C VAL A 116 7.21 -6.50 23.12
N SER A 117 6.34 -6.06 24.04
CA SER A 117 5.09 -5.38 23.68
C SER A 117 5.33 -4.07 22.96
N ASP A 118 6.28 -3.27 23.42
CA ASP A 118 6.62 -1.97 22.82
C ASP A 118 7.24 -2.15 21.43
N LEU A 119 8.11 -3.14 21.25
CA LEU A 119 8.68 -3.46 19.93
C LEU A 119 7.61 -3.89 18.93
N ALA A 120 6.60 -4.66 19.39
CA ALA A 120 5.46 -5.04 18.57
C ALA A 120 4.67 -3.80 18.10
N GLU A 121 4.34 -2.93 19.06
CA GLU A 121 3.59 -1.71 18.78
C GLU A 121 4.37 -0.74 17.86
N LEU A 122 5.67 -0.58 18.09
CA LEU A 122 6.54 0.25 17.24
C LEU A 122 6.61 -0.28 15.80
N SER A 123 6.75 -1.59 15.65
CA SER A 123 6.74 -2.24 14.33
C SER A 123 5.41 -2.04 13.60
N ALA A 124 4.28 -2.21 14.29
CA ALA A 124 2.95 -1.99 13.73
C ALA A 124 2.75 -0.52 13.28
N ARG A 125 3.21 0.45 14.07
CA ARG A 125 3.14 1.88 13.69
C ARG A 125 3.94 2.19 12.44
N ILE A 126 5.14 1.62 12.29
CA ILE A 126 5.95 1.78 11.08
C ILE A 126 5.24 1.18 9.88
N SER A 127 4.71 -0.05 10.01
CA SER A 127 3.98 -0.73 8.93
C SER A 127 2.75 0.07 8.47
N ARG A 128 1.98 0.67 9.39
CA ARG A 128 0.86 1.55 9.05
C ARG A 128 1.29 2.80 8.29
N SER A 129 2.44 3.40 8.67
CA SER A 129 2.97 4.56 7.94
C SER A 129 3.43 4.19 6.54
N GLU A 130 4.05 3.02 6.35
CA GLU A 130 4.46 2.52 5.04
C GLU A 130 3.24 2.19 4.16
N GLU A 131 2.18 1.63 4.75
CA GLU A 131 0.92 1.37 4.05
C GLU A 131 0.26 2.68 3.58
N LEU A 132 0.23 3.70 4.43
CA LEU A 132 -0.26 5.03 4.09
C LEU A 132 0.53 5.66 2.94
N LEU A 133 1.86 5.54 2.96
CA LEU A 133 2.72 5.99 1.87
C LEU A 133 2.39 5.29 0.55
N ALA A 134 2.16 3.98 0.59
CA ALA A 134 1.78 3.20 -0.58
C ALA A 134 0.45 3.67 -1.17
N VAL A 135 -0.57 3.85 -0.34
CA VAL A 135 -1.89 4.34 -0.79
C VAL A 135 -1.80 5.75 -1.36
N ASN A 136 -1.12 6.68 -0.68
CA ASN A 136 -0.94 8.05 -1.17
C ASN A 136 -0.19 8.09 -2.50
N THR A 137 0.79 7.20 -2.69
CA THR A 137 1.50 7.07 -3.96
C THR A 137 0.57 6.62 -5.09
N ILE A 138 -0.32 5.67 -4.82
CA ILE A 138 -1.32 5.22 -5.81
C ILE A 138 -2.30 6.35 -6.15
N LEU A 139 -2.79 7.09 -5.16
CA LEU A 139 -3.82 8.11 -5.34
C LEU A 139 -3.28 9.39 -5.96
N ASN A 140 -2.08 9.83 -5.58
CA ASN A 140 -1.56 11.17 -5.87
C ASN A 140 -0.20 11.15 -6.58
N ASN A 141 0.36 9.99 -6.90
CA ASN A 141 1.74 9.85 -7.41
C ASN A 141 2.79 10.51 -6.51
N GLY A 142 2.53 10.56 -5.25
CA GLY A 142 3.38 11.20 -4.27
C GLY A 142 2.70 11.30 -2.92
N THR A 143 3.41 11.81 -1.97
CA THR A 143 2.89 12.02 -0.63
C THR A 143 3.43 13.31 -0.04
N THR A 144 2.65 13.94 0.82
CA THR A 144 3.13 15.01 1.68
C THR A 144 3.50 14.38 3.01
N MET A 145 4.80 14.40 3.31
CA MET A 145 5.33 13.88 4.56
C MET A 145 5.40 15.00 5.56
N ARG A 146 4.66 14.85 6.67
CA ARG A 146 4.70 15.81 7.76
C ARG A 146 5.81 15.44 8.73
N HIS A 147 6.89 16.15 8.68
CA HIS A 147 8.04 15.97 9.56
C HIS A 147 7.86 16.77 10.84
N ARG A 148 7.99 16.11 11.97
CA ARG A 148 8.03 16.78 13.26
C ARG A 148 9.44 17.31 13.50
N THR A 149 9.58 18.63 13.57
CA THR A 149 10.90 19.29 13.68
C THR A 149 11.38 19.39 15.12
N ASP A 150 10.46 19.37 16.10
CA ASP A 150 10.78 19.50 17.52
C ASP A 150 9.73 18.83 18.40
N ARG A 151 9.97 18.79 19.72
CA ARG A 151 9.00 18.33 20.74
C ARG A 151 7.77 19.22 20.86
N ALA A 152 7.79 20.40 20.29
CA ALA A 152 6.80 21.47 20.42
C ALA A 152 5.75 21.50 19.31
N ASP A 153 5.33 20.35 18.77
CA ASP A 153 4.27 20.26 17.73
C ASP A 153 4.49 21.16 16.51
N VAL A 154 5.76 21.44 16.19
CA VAL A 154 6.15 22.15 14.99
C VAL A 154 6.37 21.12 13.89
N TYR A 155 5.67 21.29 12.78
CA TYR A 155 5.73 20.38 11.63
C TYR A 155 6.28 21.11 10.41
N GLU A 156 7.02 20.38 9.60
CA GLU A 156 7.46 20.80 8.26
C GLU A 156 6.88 19.80 7.25
N ASP A 157 6.10 20.30 6.30
CA ASP A 157 5.48 19.48 5.29
C ASP A 157 6.39 19.42 4.05
N ILE A 158 6.94 18.23 3.77
CA ILE A 158 7.79 17.96 2.61
C ILE A 158 6.97 17.15 1.60
N GLY A 159 6.67 17.75 0.46
CA GLY A 159 6.01 17.08 -0.65
C GLY A 159 7.02 16.28 -1.49
N VAL A 160 6.79 15.00 -1.64
CA VAL A 160 7.55 14.13 -2.55
C VAL A 160 6.66 13.69 -3.69
N GLN A 161 7.09 13.91 -4.92
CA GLN A 161 6.44 13.45 -6.13
C GLN A 161 7.36 12.49 -6.87
N PHE A 162 6.87 11.26 -7.13
CA PHE A 162 7.73 10.18 -7.64
C PHE A 162 7.90 10.17 -9.15
N TYR A 163 6.92 10.66 -9.89
CA TYR A 163 6.98 10.66 -11.34
C TYR A 163 6.50 12.01 -11.91
N ASN A 164 7.30 12.61 -12.75
CA ASN A 164 7.04 13.94 -13.35
C ASN A 164 6.07 13.88 -14.55
N GLY A 165 5.05 13.05 -14.48
CA GLY A 165 4.04 12.91 -15.54
C GLY A 165 2.82 13.78 -15.27
N THR A 166 2.36 14.47 -16.29
CA THR A 166 1.17 15.34 -16.20
C THR A 166 -0.13 14.56 -15.93
N ASN A 167 -0.15 13.25 -16.18
CA ASN A 167 -1.33 12.38 -16.08
C ASN A 167 -1.03 11.09 -15.31
N ASN A 168 -0.30 11.17 -14.22
CA ASN A 168 -0.04 10.01 -13.37
C ASN A 168 -0.29 10.36 -11.89
N PRO A 169 -1.24 9.69 -11.20
CA PRO A 169 -2.20 8.75 -11.80
C PRO A 169 -3.19 9.47 -12.73
N THR A 170 -3.69 8.76 -13.74
CA THR A 170 -4.77 9.28 -14.55
C THR A 170 -6.03 9.35 -13.69
N GLN A 171 -6.59 10.56 -13.55
CA GLN A 171 -7.81 10.79 -12.79
C GLN A 171 -9.01 10.75 -13.72
N PHE A 172 -9.90 9.80 -13.50
CA PHE A 172 -11.18 9.71 -14.18
C PHE A 172 -12.24 10.43 -13.36
N THR A 173 -12.95 11.37 -13.98
CA THR A 173 -14.06 12.07 -13.34
C THR A 173 -15.37 11.60 -13.97
N PRO A 174 -16.25 10.92 -13.23
CA PRO A 174 -17.57 10.54 -13.72
C PRO A 174 -18.38 11.78 -14.14
N SER A 175 -19.16 11.64 -15.20
CA SER A 175 -20.02 12.75 -15.68
C SER A 175 -21.19 13.04 -14.72
N ALA A 176 -21.58 12.04 -13.92
CA ALA A 176 -22.64 12.13 -12.92
C ALA A 176 -22.33 11.17 -11.75
N LYS A 177 -22.98 11.42 -10.62
CA LYS A 177 -22.93 10.48 -9.47
C LYS A 177 -23.46 9.13 -9.90
N TRP A 178 -22.83 8.07 -9.45
CA TRP A 178 -23.24 6.70 -9.73
C TRP A 178 -24.68 6.41 -9.25
N THR A 179 -25.41 5.66 -10.06
CA THR A 179 -26.78 5.23 -9.79
C THR A 179 -26.85 3.73 -9.80
N HIS A 180 -27.75 3.15 -8.99
CA HIS A 180 -28.03 1.73 -9.04
C HIS A 180 -28.62 1.30 -10.39
N SER A 181 -28.44 0.05 -10.70
CA SER A 181 -28.98 -0.60 -11.88
C SER A 181 -30.51 -0.64 -11.82
N THR A 182 -31.15 -0.56 -12.96
CA THR A 182 -32.60 -0.55 -13.07
C THR A 182 -33.10 -1.81 -13.74
N TYR A 183 -34.29 -2.32 -13.31
CA TYR A 183 -34.96 -3.41 -13.92
C TYR A 183 -36.23 -2.91 -14.65
N ALA A 184 -36.26 -3.06 -15.97
CA ALA A 184 -37.40 -2.67 -16.81
C ALA A 184 -37.56 -3.67 -17.95
N ASP A 185 -38.77 -3.92 -18.36
CA ASP A 185 -39.13 -4.81 -19.49
C ASP A 185 -38.52 -6.22 -19.41
N GLY A 186 -38.40 -6.77 -18.19
CA GLY A 186 -37.82 -8.09 -17.98
C GLY A 186 -36.31 -8.15 -18.12
N LYS A 187 -35.63 -7.02 -18.15
CA LYS A 187 -34.20 -6.93 -18.32
C LYS A 187 -33.55 -5.94 -17.31
N TRP A 188 -32.40 -6.34 -16.79
CA TRP A 188 -31.56 -5.47 -16.02
C TRP A 188 -30.70 -4.56 -16.94
N THR A 189 -30.68 -3.29 -16.62
CA THR A 189 -29.75 -2.30 -17.22
C THR A 189 -28.76 -1.89 -16.15
N PRO A 190 -27.46 -2.11 -16.34
CA PRO A 190 -26.43 -1.68 -15.38
C PRO A 190 -26.52 -0.19 -15.09
N GLY A 191 -26.17 0.21 -13.87
CA GLY A 191 -26.02 1.61 -13.51
C GLY A 191 -24.83 2.27 -14.20
N SER A 192 -24.73 3.59 -14.10
CA SER A 192 -23.62 4.37 -14.71
C SER A 192 -22.24 3.90 -14.27
N TRP A 193 -22.11 3.36 -13.06
CA TRP A 193 -20.88 2.81 -12.51
C TRP A 193 -20.21 1.76 -13.41
N TYR A 194 -21.01 0.93 -14.10
CA TYR A 194 -20.47 -0.15 -14.96
C TYR A 194 -19.75 0.42 -16.19
N ASP A 195 -20.34 1.41 -16.85
CA ASP A 195 -19.75 2.01 -18.03
C ASP A 195 -18.50 2.85 -17.65
N ASP A 196 -18.53 3.52 -16.50
CA ASP A 196 -17.38 4.28 -15.99
C ASP A 196 -16.21 3.36 -15.67
N ILE A 197 -16.43 2.25 -14.97
CA ILE A 197 -15.39 1.24 -14.73
C ILE A 197 -14.85 0.68 -16.04
N CYS A 198 -15.73 0.37 -17.01
CA CYS A 198 -15.29 -0.09 -18.33
C CYS A 198 -14.43 0.95 -19.05
N ALA A 199 -14.75 2.23 -18.92
CA ALA A 199 -13.97 3.33 -19.51
C ALA A 199 -12.57 3.41 -18.86
N MET A 200 -12.48 3.35 -17.53
CA MET A 200 -11.21 3.32 -16.79
C MET A 200 -10.33 2.15 -17.21
N ILE A 201 -10.91 0.95 -17.32
CA ILE A 201 -10.21 -0.25 -17.79
C ILE A 201 -9.69 -0.07 -19.21
N HIS A 202 -10.48 0.56 -20.09
CA HIS A 202 -10.10 0.79 -21.47
C HIS A 202 -8.94 1.77 -21.57
N GLU A 203 -8.99 2.87 -20.85
CA GLU A 203 -7.94 3.89 -20.79
C GLU A 203 -6.61 3.30 -20.29
N LEU A 204 -6.65 2.55 -19.20
CA LEU A 204 -5.47 1.88 -18.67
C LEU A 204 -4.88 0.87 -19.67
N THR A 205 -5.74 0.18 -20.43
CA THR A 205 -5.30 -0.75 -21.46
C THR A 205 -4.66 -0.05 -22.65
N GLN A 206 -5.19 1.10 -23.06
CA GLN A 206 -4.62 1.88 -24.13
C GLN A 206 -3.25 2.45 -23.79
N SER A 207 -3.00 2.73 -22.52
CA SER A 207 -1.67 3.14 -22.04
C SER A 207 -0.64 2.01 -22.04
N GLY A 208 -1.03 0.79 -22.45
CA GLY A 208 -0.14 -0.37 -22.56
C GLY A 208 -0.05 -1.23 -21.30
N ARG A 209 -0.75 -0.86 -20.24
CA ARG A 209 -0.77 -1.60 -18.96
C ARG A 209 -2.15 -2.15 -18.71
N PRO A 210 -2.38 -3.46 -18.84
CA PRO A 210 -3.71 -4.03 -18.65
C PRO A 210 -4.12 -3.96 -17.17
N ALA A 211 -5.31 -3.44 -16.90
CA ALA A 211 -5.94 -3.55 -15.60
C ALA A 211 -6.08 -5.03 -15.18
N ARG A 212 -5.86 -5.31 -13.92
CA ARG A 212 -5.96 -6.67 -13.35
C ARG A 212 -6.94 -6.75 -12.20
N GLU A 213 -7.14 -5.67 -11.47
CA GLU A 213 -8.00 -5.62 -10.30
C GLU A 213 -8.55 -4.22 -10.07
N ILE A 214 -9.64 -4.16 -9.32
CA ILE A 214 -10.33 -2.94 -8.95
C ILE A 214 -10.32 -2.89 -7.42
N VAL A 215 -9.80 -1.80 -6.86
CA VAL A 215 -9.85 -1.52 -5.43
C VAL A 215 -10.84 -0.39 -5.19
N VAL A 216 -11.74 -0.58 -4.25
CA VAL A 216 -12.78 0.39 -3.92
C VAL A 216 -12.78 0.71 -2.42
N ALA A 217 -13.21 1.90 -2.08
CA ALA A 217 -13.50 2.26 -0.71
C ALA A 217 -14.73 1.49 -0.19
N GLN A 218 -14.89 1.41 1.12
CA GLN A 218 -15.96 0.63 1.74
C GLN A 218 -17.35 1.08 1.30
N ASP A 219 -17.62 2.39 1.25
CA ASP A 219 -18.91 2.96 0.83
C ASP A 219 -19.28 2.55 -0.60
N VAL A 220 -18.30 2.50 -1.51
CA VAL A 220 -18.49 2.03 -2.88
C VAL A 220 -18.70 0.52 -2.90
N GLY A 221 -18.00 -0.22 -2.06
CA GLY A 221 -18.18 -1.66 -1.90
C GLY A 221 -19.61 -2.00 -1.49
N ASP A 222 -20.14 -1.33 -0.48
CA ASP A 222 -21.50 -1.47 0.00
C ASP A 222 -22.51 -1.12 -1.08
N PHE A 223 -22.31 0.01 -1.79
CA PHE A 223 -23.12 0.41 -2.93
C PHE A 223 -23.19 -0.67 -4.02
N LEU A 224 -22.06 -1.29 -4.35
CA LEU A 224 -22.02 -2.34 -5.38
C LEU A 224 -22.72 -3.62 -4.89
N MET A 225 -22.61 -3.96 -3.62
CA MET A 225 -23.28 -5.14 -3.06
C MET A 225 -24.80 -4.98 -2.96
N GLU A 226 -25.30 -3.76 -2.87
CA GLU A 226 -26.75 -3.47 -2.92
C GLU A 226 -27.31 -3.39 -4.35
N ASP A 227 -26.43 -3.36 -5.37
CA ASP A 227 -26.86 -3.23 -6.75
C ASP A 227 -27.59 -4.48 -7.27
N GLY A 228 -28.83 -4.29 -7.71
CA GLY A 228 -29.71 -5.38 -8.13
C GLY A 228 -29.21 -6.13 -9.37
N TRP A 229 -28.47 -5.50 -10.26
CA TRP A 229 -27.89 -6.17 -11.43
C TRP A 229 -26.74 -7.10 -11.03
N ILE A 230 -25.91 -6.70 -10.08
CA ILE A 230 -24.86 -7.56 -9.50
C ILE A 230 -25.50 -8.78 -8.86
N LEU A 231 -26.54 -8.60 -8.05
CA LEU A 231 -27.26 -9.69 -7.42
C LEU A 231 -27.93 -10.63 -8.43
N ALA A 232 -28.50 -10.09 -9.50
CA ALA A 232 -29.12 -10.87 -10.55
C ALA A 232 -28.12 -11.66 -11.43
N MET A 233 -26.91 -11.14 -11.60
CA MET A 233 -25.82 -11.86 -12.28
C MET A 233 -25.41 -13.12 -11.52
N LEU A 234 -25.50 -13.09 -10.20
CA LEU A 234 -25.18 -14.22 -9.34
C LEU A 234 -26.21 -15.32 -9.39
N ASP A 235 -27.49 -14.98 -9.59
CA ASP A 235 -28.56 -15.95 -9.71
C ASP A 235 -28.63 -16.59 -11.10
N ASN A 236 -27.89 -16.09 -12.07
CA ASN A 236 -27.92 -16.57 -13.44
C ASN A 236 -26.99 -17.78 -13.65
N ARG A 237 -27.52 -18.97 -13.38
CA ARG A 237 -26.84 -20.28 -13.50
C ARG A 237 -26.38 -20.65 -14.91
N ARG A 238 -26.71 -19.87 -15.93
CA ARG A 238 -26.44 -20.20 -17.35
C ARG A 238 -25.21 -19.49 -17.94
N ALA A 239 -24.71 -18.46 -17.29
CA ALA A 239 -23.51 -17.75 -17.73
C ALA A 239 -22.66 -17.38 -16.49
N GLU A 240 -21.41 -17.78 -16.48
CA GLU A 240 -20.46 -17.30 -15.48
C GLU A 240 -20.09 -15.84 -15.78
N MET A 241 -20.98 -14.91 -15.48
CA MET A 241 -20.74 -13.48 -15.65
C MET A 241 -20.09 -12.82 -14.42
N GLY A 242 -20.12 -13.53 -13.30
CA GLY A 242 -19.49 -13.09 -12.07
C GLY A 242 -19.48 -14.22 -11.03
N ARG A 243 -18.63 -14.09 -10.05
CA ARG A 243 -18.51 -15.00 -8.93
C ARG A 243 -18.41 -14.17 -7.66
N ILE A 244 -19.41 -14.28 -6.78
CA ILE A 244 -19.22 -13.81 -5.40
C ILE A 244 -18.48 -14.93 -4.68
N ASN A 245 -17.29 -14.64 -4.28
CA ASN A 245 -16.51 -15.48 -3.41
C ASN A 245 -15.80 -14.55 -2.42
N PRO A 246 -16.50 -14.09 -1.37
CA PRO A 246 -15.90 -13.25 -0.37
C PRO A 246 -14.68 -13.97 0.20
N THR A 247 -13.55 -13.36 0.08
CA THR A 247 -12.29 -13.89 0.59
C THR A 247 -11.59 -12.74 1.30
N GLU A 248 -11.34 -12.92 2.57
CA GLU A 248 -10.49 -12.03 3.35
C GLU A 248 -9.05 -12.22 2.86
N LEU A 249 -8.43 -11.15 2.39
CA LEU A 249 -7.05 -11.16 1.92
C LEU A 249 -6.09 -10.72 3.02
N THR A 250 -6.52 -9.72 3.79
CA THR A 250 -5.87 -9.22 4.99
C THR A 250 -6.95 -8.77 5.96
N GLU A 251 -6.61 -8.41 7.20
CA GLU A 251 -7.58 -7.91 8.19
C GLU A 251 -8.41 -6.71 7.68
N PHE A 252 -7.87 -5.94 6.72
CA PHE A 252 -8.45 -4.68 6.26
C PHE A 252 -8.79 -4.65 4.77
N VAL A 253 -8.61 -5.75 4.06
CA VAL A 253 -8.94 -5.83 2.63
C VAL A 253 -9.57 -7.17 2.32
N TYR A 254 -10.75 -7.14 1.75
CA TYR A 254 -11.46 -8.32 1.34
C TYR A 254 -11.92 -8.23 -0.11
N GLN A 255 -12.04 -9.37 -0.74
CA GLN A 255 -12.56 -9.48 -2.10
C GLN A 255 -14.07 -9.77 -2.04
N ILE A 256 -14.88 -8.95 -2.68
CA ILE A 256 -16.32 -9.22 -2.84
C ILE A 256 -16.52 -10.35 -3.83
N GLY A 257 -15.86 -10.29 -4.97
CA GLY A 257 -16.03 -11.25 -6.05
C GLY A 257 -15.24 -10.85 -7.28
N SER A 258 -15.46 -11.59 -8.37
CA SER A 258 -14.89 -11.27 -9.68
C SER A 258 -16.01 -11.08 -10.69
N PHE A 259 -15.99 -9.96 -11.40
CA PHE A 259 -17.04 -9.58 -12.34
C PHE A 259 -16.49 -9.42 -13.75
N ASN A 260 -17.36 -9.66 -14.72
CA ASN A 260 -17.02 -9.53 -16.14
C ASN A 260 -17.35 -8.13 -16.66
N PHE A 261 -16.31 -7.38 -16.98
CA PHE A 261 -16.39 -6.04 -17.59
C PHE A 261 -16.10 -6.15 -19.09
N LYS A 262 -17.13 -6.29 -19.92
CA LYS A 262 -17.05 -6.39 -21.40
C LYS A 262 -16.00 -7.42 -21.87
N GLY A 263 -15.99 -8.60 -21.23
CA GLY A 263 -15.09 -9.70 -21.59
C GLY A 263 -13.82 -9.83 -20.73
N ARG A 264 -13.60 -8.92 -19.79
CA ARG A 264 -12.50 -9.02 -18.81
C ARG A 264 -13.05 -9.33 -17.43
N VAL A 265 -12.61 -10.44 -16.86
CA VAL A 265 -12.96 -10.81 -15.49
C VAL A 265 -11.94 -10.22 -14.55
N MET A 266 -12.39 -9.38 -13.63
CA MET A 266 -11.53 -8.73 -12.63
C MET A 266 -12.12 -8.86 -11.24
N PRO A 267 -11.28 -9.10 -10.22
CA PRO A 267 -11.69 -9.06 -8.83
C PRO A 267 -11.97 -7.63 -8.39
N ILE A 268 -12.97 -7.45 -7.54
CA ILE A 268 -13.25 -6.21 -6.82
C ILE A 268 -12.82 -6.43 -5.37
N LEU A 269 -11.88 -5.60 -4.93
CA LEU A 269 -11.30 -5.59 -3.60
C LEU A 269 -11.84 -4.38 -2.85
N VAL A 270 -12.29 -4.58 -1.63
CA VAL A 270 -12.76 -3.50 -0.75
C VAL A 270 -11.73 -3.26 0.32
N SER A 271 -11.35 -2.01 0.51
CA SER A 271 -10.49 -1.57 1.60
C SER A 271 -11.34 -0.87 2.66
N ASP A 272 -11.38 -1.43 3.87
CA ASP A 272 -12.06 -0.89 5.04
C ASP A 272 -11.10 -0.48 6.16
N GLY A 273 -9.79 -0.56 5.90
CA GLY A 273 -8.76 -0.20 6.86
C GLY A 273 -8.76 1.28 7.22
N THR A 274 -8.54 1.56 8.51
CA THR A 274 -8.40 2.91 9.05
C THR A 274 -7.10 3.06 9.81
N TYR A 275 -6.62 4.29 9.91
CA TYR A 275 -5.49 4.68 10.75
C TYR A 275 -5.84 5.93 11.55
N VAL A 276 -5.14 6.16 12.65
CA VAL A 276 -5.33 7.37 13.46
C VAL A 276 -4.54 8.50 12.82
N GLY A 277 -5.27 9.50 12.32
CA GLY A 277 -4.68 10.69 11.72
C GLY A 277 -4.06 11.65 12.75
N ASP A 278 -3.39 12.71 12.28
CA ASP A 278 -2.76 13.74 13.13
C ASP A 278 -3.72 14.43 14.08
N SER A 279 -5.00 14.49 13.74
CA SER A 279 -6.06 15.04 14.59
C SER A 279 -6.52 14.10 15.71
N GLY A 280 -6.03 12.86 15.75
CA GLY A 280 -6.46 11.83 16.68
C GLY A 280 -7.78 11.14 16.30
N SER A 281 -8.32 11.42 15.12
CA SER A 281 -9.52 10.75 14.58
C SER A 281 -9.12 9.61 13.64
N ASP A 282 -9.97 8.61 13.54
CA ASP A 282 -9.81 7.52 12.57
C ASP A 282 -10.06 8.05 11.16
N VAL A 283 -9.14 7.74 10.26
CA VAL A 283 -9.17 8.11 8.84
C VAL A 283 -9.03 6.84 8.01
N ALA A 284 -9.85 6.68 6.98
CA ALA A 284 -9.73 5.55 6.08
C ALA A 284 -8.45 5.67 5.22
N TYR A 285 -7.77 4.53 4.96
CA TYR A 285 -6.64 4.51 4.01
C TYR A 285 -7.07 4.93 2.61
N VAL A 286 -8.19 4.38 2.14
CA VAL A 286 -8.79 4.75 0.86
C VAL A 286 -9.96 5.68 1.15
N PRO A 287 -9.93 6.95 0.71
CA PRO A 287 -11.02 7.90 0.96
C PRO A 287 -12.35 7.44 0.36
N ASP A 288 -13.45 7.79 1.00
CA ASP A 288 -14.80 7.48 0.52
C ASP A 288 -15.02 7.94 -0.92
N GLY A 289 -15.83 7.21 -1.66
CA GLY A 289 -16.11 7.48 -3.07
C GLY A 289 -14.96 7.19 -4.02
N THR A 290 -13.88 6.56 -3.55
CA THR A 290 -12.69 6.28 -4.37
C THR A 290 -12.77 4.91 -5.03
N VAL A 291 -12.43 4.87 -6.31
CA VAL A 291 -12.29 3.65 -7.12
C VAL A 291 -10.95 3.67 -7.83
N ILE A 292 -10.17 2.63 -7.65
CA ILE A 292 -8.84 2.49 -8.21
C ILE A 292 -8.82 1.28 -9.13
N VAL A 293 -8.48 1.50 -10.40
CA VAL A 293 -8.26 0.40 -11.37
C VAL A 293 -6.76 0.25 -11.56
N ILE A 294 -6.20 -0.88 -11.18
CA ILE A 294 -4.75 -1.05 -11.07
C ILE A 294 -4.32 -2.48 -11.45
N ALA A 295 -3.02 -2.68 -11.59
CA ALA A 295 -2.38 -3.99 -11.70
C ALA A 295 -1.42 -4.21 -10.53
N PRO A 296 -1.20 -5.45 -10.07
CA PRO A 296 -0.16 -5.76 -9.09
C PRO A 296 1.25 -5.37 -9.59
N ASN A 297 2.17 -5.12 -8.66
CA ASN A 297 3.58 -4.84 -8.94
C ASN A 297 3.79 -3.61 -9.86
N VAL A 298 3.07 -2.54 -9.61
CA VAL A 298 3.18 -1.29 -10.40
C VAL A 298 4.40 -0.44 -10.04
N GLY A 299 4.95 -0.63 -8.86
CA GLY A 299 6.12 0.08 -8.37
C GLY A 299 7.04 -0.81 -7.53
N ARG A 300 8.00 -0.20 -6.87
CA ARG A 300 8.92 -0.85 -5.93
C ARG A 300 9.04 -0.03 -4.66
N GLY A 301 9.14 -0.71 -3.51
CA GLY A 301 9.48 -0.10 -2.24
C GLY A 301 11.00 0.04 -2.14
N LEU A 302 11.50 1.28 -2.11
CA LEU A 302 12.93 1.58 -2.05
C LEU A 302 13.30 2.05 -0.65
N TYR A 303 14.39 1.53 -0.10
CA TYR A 303 14.86 1.85 1.23
C TYR A 303 16.28 2.42 1.20
N GLY A 304 16.47 3.54 1.90
CA GLY A 304 17.77 4.15 2.13
C GLY A 304 18.39 3.73 3.47
N ALA A 305 19.72 3.84 3.58
CA ALA A 305 20.42 3.57 4.82
C ALA A 305 20.33 4.75 5.80
N VAL A 306 20.14 4.44 7.08
CA VAL A 306 20.21 5.41 8.17
C VAL A 306 21.47 5.15 8.98
N THR A 307 22.32 6.17 9.13
CA THR A 307 23.53 6.10 9.95
C THR A 307 23.22 6.63 11.34
N GLN A 308 23.41 5.82 12.35
CA GLN A 308 23.19 6.16 13.76
C GLN A 308 24.47 5.92 14.56
N MET A 309 24.68 6.74 15.60
CA MET A 309 25.74 6.51 16.56
C MET A 309 25.22 5.59 17.66
N GLU A 310 25.81 4.41 17.78
CA GLU A 310 25.43 3.44 18.82
C GLU A 310 26.14 3.75 20.16
N THR A 311 25.76 2.99 21.19
CA THR A 311 26.29 3.14 22.56
C THR A 311 27.79 2.88 22.68
N ASP A 312 28.40 2.23 21.70
CA ASP A 312 29.85 2.01 21.58
C ASP A 312 30.63 3.26 21.11
N GLY A 313 29.93 4.36 20.76
CA GLY A 313 30.49 5.59 20.27
C GLY A 313 30.91 5.56 18.80
N HIS A 314 30.60 4.51 18.07
CA HIS A 314 30.85 4.37 16.65
C HIS A 314 29.58 4.59 15.82
N PHE A 315 29.77 5.08 14.59
CA PHE A 315 28.65 5.21 13.64
C PHE A 315 28.41 3.87 12.95
N HIS A 316 27.21 3.36 13.09
CA HIS A 316 26.73 2.18 12.39
C HIS A 316 25.68 2.58 11.37
N THR A 317 25.80 2.04 10.16
CA THR A 317 24.80 2.20 9.11
C THR A 317 23.80 1.07 9.25
N CYS A 318 22.60 1.40 9.70
CA CYS A 318 21.49 0.47 9.72
C CYS A 318 20.84 0.48 8.34
N LEU A 319 20.95 -0.61 7.64
CA LEU A 319 20.03 -0.93 6.54
C LEU A 319 18.73 -1.30 7.21
N LEU A 320 17.66 -0.51 6.99
CA LEU A 320 16.36 -0.81 7.56
C LEU A 320 15.89 -2.17 7.04
N TYR A 321 16.15 -3.19 7.82
CA TYR A 321 15.68 -4.54 7.60
C TYR A 321 14.24 -4.61 8.14
N THR A 322 13.27 -4.29 7.32
CA THR A 322 11.87 -4.42 7.68
C THR A 322 11.23 -5.70 7.13
N SER A 323 12.03 -6.62 6.62
CA SER A 323 11.49 -7.91 6.21
C SER A 323 12.36 -9.04 6.70
N PRO A 324 11.89 -9.89 7.62
CA PRO A 324 12.41 -11.23 7.76
C PRO A 324 11.96 -12.02 6.53
N SER A 325 12.91 -12.45 5.73
CA SER A 325 12.69 -13.50 4.74
C SER A 325 12.37 -14.81 5.44
#